data_68db709e7bc3b063a59982eeb5f19029
#
_entry.id   68db709e7bc3b063a59982eeb5f19029
#
_cell.length_a   1.000
_cell.length_b   1.000
_cell.length_c   1.000
_cell.angle_alpha   90.00
_cell.angle_beta   90.00
_cell.angle_gamma   90.00
#
_symmetry.space_group_name_H-M   'P 1'
#
loop_
_entity.id
_entity.type
_entity.pdbx_description
1 polymer ?
#
loop_
_entity_poly.entity_id
_entity_poly.type
_entity_poly.pdbx_seq_one_letter_code
_entity_poly.pdbx_strand_id
1 'polypeptide(L)'
;MLSPTNVDAVRALDAWPEWPGHALALIGPEGSGKTHLAQAWDQAADAVVFERGMELSALEGRPVLVEDVDRRRARDEALFHLFNMAGLKGGGLLLTARKPPVQWKTDLPDLRSRLNALTVTQLGAPDDALLRKVLEKFFRERSIRPGEEVYQYLLRRIERSIPAAREVVRRLDEAADEQQRGISRVLAREVLDGTLELFE
;
A
#
# COMPACT_ATOMS: atom_id res chain seq x y z
N MET A 1 10.12 -7.50 1.78
CA MET A 1 10.12 -8.33 3.02
C MET A 1 8.85 -9.16 3.01
N LEU A 2 8.97 -10.49 3.12
CA LEU A 2 7.83 -11.40 3.11
C LEU A 2 7.36 -11.69 4.55
N SER A 3 6.05 -11.77 4.72
CA SER A 3 5.35 -12.22 5.94
C SER A 3 4.09 -12.99 5.56
N PRO A 4 3.48 -13.74 6.49
CA PRO A 4 2.23 -14.43 6.23
C PRO A 4 1.10 -13.50 5.73
N THR A 5 1.14 -12.23 6.10
CA THR A 5 0.10 -11.24 5.74
C THR A 5 0.27 -10.65 4.33
N ASN A 6 1.41 -10.88 3.66
CA ASN A 6 1.68 -10.31 2.34
C ASN A 6 2.22 -11.30 1.29
N VAL A 7 2.52 -12.53 1.68
CA VAL A 7 3.18 -13.50 0.79
C VAL A 7 2.36 -13.81 -0.47
N ASP A 8 1.06 -13.95 -0.34
CA ASP A 8 0.19 -14.25 -1.49
C ASP A 8 0.03 -13.04 -2.41
N ALA A 9 -0.03 -11.83 -1.85
CA ALA A 9 -0.05 -10.59 -2.63
C ALA A 9 1.25 -10.41 -3.42
N VAL A 10 2.41 -10.67 -2.80
CA VAL A 10 3.71 -10.61 -3.50
C VAL A 10 3.78 -11.65 -4.60
N ARG A 11 3.39 -12.92 -4.34
CA ARG A 11 3.36 -13.96 -5.38
C ARG A 11 2.44 -13.61 -6.55
N ALA A 12 1.27 -13.03 -6.26
CA ALA A 12 0.35 -12.60 -7.31
C ALA A 12 0.94 -11.47 -8.16
N LEU A 13 1.67 -10.52 -7.56
CA LEU A 13 2.37 -9.48 -8.31
C LEU A 13 3.56 -10.03 -9.11
N ASP A 14 4.33 -10.96 -8.54
CA ASP A 14 5.46 -11.61 -9.20
C ASP A 14 5.03 -12.50 -10.38
N ALA A 15 3.76 -12.91 -10.43
CA ALA A 15 3.20 -13.65 -11.58
C ALA A 15 2.95 -12.76 -12.82
N TRP A 16 3.22 -11.48 -12.77
CA TRP A 16 3.24 -10.61 -13.95
C TRP A 16 4.27 -11.10 -14.99
N PRO A 17 3.96 -11.13 -16.32
CA PRO A 17 2.73 -10.63 -16.97
C PRO A 17 1.59 -11.68 -17.13
N GLU A 18 1.69 -12.85 -16.50
CA GLU A 18 0.79 -14.01 -16.69
C GLU A 18 -0.53 -13.88 -15.89
N TRP A 19 -1.00 -12.65 -15.62
CA TRP A 19 -2.26 -12.48 -14.90
C TRP A 19 -3.47 -12.89 -15.75
N PRO A 20 -4.43 -13.64 -15.18
CA PRO A 20 -5.68 -13.95 -15.85
C PRO A 20 -6.40 -12.67 -16.30
N GLY A 21 -6.76 -12.57 -17.58
CA GLY A 21 -7.36 -11.35 -18.15
C GLY A 21 -6.45 -10.14 -18.15
N HIS A 22 -5.15 -10.33 -17.94
CA HIS A 22 -4.11 -9.27 -17.88
C HIS A 22 -4.38 -8.19 -16.83
N ALA A 23 -5.18 -8.50 -15.81
CA ALA A 23 -5.54 -7.55 -14.76
C ALA A 23 -5.52 -8.20 -13.37
N LEU A 24 -5.08 -7.42 -12.36
CA LEU A 24 -5.02 -7.86 -10.96
C LEU A 24 -5.55 -6.73 -10.05
N ALA A 25 -6.37 -7.08 -9.07
CA ALA A 25 -6.74 -6.18 -7.97
C ALA A 25 -5.96 -6.54 -6.69
N LEU A 26 -5.21 -5.59 -6.17
CA LEU A 26 -4.55 -5.65 -4.87
C LEU A 26 -5.41 -4.91 -3.85
N ILE A 27 -6.10 -5.66 -2.99
CA ILE A 27 -6.99 -5.08 -1.98
C ILE A 27 -6.41 -5.21 -0.57
N GLY A 28 -6.88 -4.38 0.35
CA GLY A 28 -6.48 -4.45 1.77
C GLY A 28 -6.79 -3.17 2.53
N PRO A 29 -6.71 -3.21 3.86
CA PRO A 29 -7.02 -2.05 4.69
C PRO A 29 -6.05 -0.89 4.44
N GLU A 30 -6.40 0.28 4.95
CA GLU A 30 -5.48 1.43 4.95
C GLU A 30 -4.21 1.08 5.72
N GLY A 31 -3.07 1.58 5.25
CA GLY A 31 -1.79 1.35 5.93
C GLY A 31 -1.22 -0.07 5.79
N SER A 32 -1.85 -1.00 5.06
CA SER A 32 -1.34 -2.36 4.85
C SER A 32 -0.11 -2.44 3.94
N GLY A 33 0.20 -1.39 3.17
CA GLY A 33 1.35 -1.37 2.26
C GLY A 33 1.00 -1.57 0.79
N LYS A 34 -0.27 -1.47 0.38
CA LYS A 34 -0.69 -1.60 -1.04
C LYS A 34 0.12 -0.69 -1.97
N THR A 35 0.15 0.60 -1.68
CA THR A 35 0.92 1.57 -2.47
C THR A 35 2.40 1.17 -2.59
N HIS A 36 3.02 0.68 -1.52
CA HIS A 36 4.41 0.24 -1.57
C HIS A 36 4.62 -0.97 -2.51
N LEU A 37 3.73 -1.96 -2.46
CA LEU A 37 3.80 -3.11 -3.36
C LEU A 37 3.44 -2.72 -4.80
N ALA A 38 2.45 -1.86 -4.99
CA ALA A 38 2.05 -1.35 -6.30
C ALA A 38 3.19 -0.56 -6.96
N GLN A 39 3.89 0.29 -6.22
CA GLN A 39 5.07 1.02 -6.70
C GLN A 39 6.26 0.10 -7.02
N ALA A 40 6.45 -0.97 -6.26
CA ALA A 40 7.49 -1.96 -6.58
C ALA A 40 7.18 -2.69 -7.90
N TRP A 41 5.90 -3.02 -8.14
CA TRP A 41 5.47 -3.59 -9.41
C TRP A 41 5.56 -2.57 -10.55
N ASP A 42 5.12 -1.32 -10.35
CA ASP A 42 5.23 -0.22 -11.29
C ASP A 42 6.66 -0.06 -11.82
N GLN A 43 7.63 -0.02 -10.91
CA GLN A 43 9.06 0.06 -11.26
C GLN A 43 9.56 -1.18 -12.04
N ALA A 44 9.10 -2.37 -11.67
CA ALA A 44 9.51 -3.61 -12.33
C ALA A 44 8.89 -3.80 -13.72
N ALA A 45 7.65 -3.33 -13.90
CA ALA A 45 6.89 -3.45 -15.13
C ALA A 45 7.05 -2.26 -16.08
N ASP A 46 7.77 -1.21 -15.70
CA ASP A 46 7.79 0.10 -16.39
C ASP A 46 6.37 0.61 -16.67
N ALA A 47 5.51 0.53 -15.64
CA ALA A 47 4.10 0.85 -15.77
C ALA A 47 3.87 2.37 -15.80
N VAL A 48 2.67 2.78 -16.17
CA VAL A 48 2.22 4.16 -16.07
C VAL A 48 1.22 4.26 -14.93
N VAL A 49 1.47 5.17 -13.99
CA VAL A 49 0.48 5.50 -12.96
C VAL A 49 -0.61 6.35 -13.60
N PHE A 50 -1.83 5.82 -13.64
CA PHE A 50 -2.97 6.53 -14.24
C PHE A 50 -3.41 7.70 -13.34
N GLU A 51 -3.48 8.86 -13.95
CA GLU A 51 -4.06 10.06 -13.36
C GLU A 51 -5.31 10.51 -14.12
N ARG A 52 -6.25 11.09 -13.38
CA ARG A 52 -7.51 11.58 -13.99
C ARG A 52 -7.23 12.68 -15.00
N GLY A 53 -7.71 12.49 -16.23
CA GLY A 53 -7.53 13.43 -17.34
C GLY A 53 -6.39 13.07 -18.28
N MET A 54 -5.68 11.97 -18.03
CA MET A 54 -4.72 11.44 -19.00
C MET A 54 -5.43 11.01 -20.29
N GLU A 55 -4.75 11.22 -21.43
CA GLU A 55 -5.14 10.67 -22.72
C GLU A 55 -4.95 9.16 -22.73
N LEU A 56 -6.06 8.42 -22.85
CA LEU A 56 -6.02 6.95 -22.79
C LEU A 56 -5.20 6.34 -23.94
N SER A 57 -5.21 6.95 -25.11
CA SER A 57 -4.41 6.50 -26.27
C SER A 57 -2.92 6.45 -26.00
N ALA A 58 -2.40 7.28 -25.10
CA ALA A 58 -0.99 7.28 -24.70
C ALA A 58 -0.61 6.08 -23.81
N LEU A 59 -1.58 5.31 -23.34
CA LEU A 59 -1.41 4.16 -22.45
C LEU A 59 -1.47 2.82 -23.21
N GLU A 60 -1.78 2.83 -24.50
CA GLU A 60 -1.88 1.60 -25.29
C GLU A 60 -0.56 0.83 -25.32
N GLY A 61 -0.66 -0.49 -25.07
CA GLY A 61 0.50 -1.38 -25.07
C GLY A 61 1.45 -1.17 -23.88
N ARG A 62 1.02 -0.47 -22.84
CA ARG A 62 1.79 -0.27 -21.60
C ARG A 62 1.06 -0.83 -20.38
N PRO A 63 1.80 -1.35 -19.39
CA PRO A 63 1.21 -1.67 -18.09
C PRO A 63 0.71 -0.39 -17.41
N VAL A 64 -0.42 -0.47 -16.73
CA VAL A 64 -1.05 0.68 -16.06
C VAL A 64 -1.36 0.35 -14.60
N LEU A 65 -0.98 1.25 -13.70
CA LEU A 65 -1.35 1.23 -12.29
C LEU A 65 -2.46 2.25 -12.01
N VAL A 66 -3.57 1.81 -11.43
CA VAL A 66 -4.62 2.71 -10.92
C VAL A 66 -4.72 2.54 -9.41
N GLU A 67 -4.36 3.57 -8.66
CA GLU A 67 -4.42 3.54 -7.20
C GLU A 67 -5.78 4.00 -6.65
N ASP A 68 -6.18 3.38 -5.52
CA ASP A 68 -7.38 3.74 -4.74
C ASP A 68 -8.67 3.84 -5.59
N VAL A 69 -8.90 2.87 -6.47
CA VAL A 69 -10.03 2.85 -7.43
C VAL A 69 -11.38 3.06 -6.72
N ASP A 70 -11.55 2.50 -5.53
CA ASP A 70 -12.77 2.62 -4.73
C ASP A 70 -12.97 4.01 -4.09
N ARG A 71 -11.95 4.87 -4.11
CA ARG A 71 -11.99 6.23 -3.56
C ARG A 71 -11.89 7.31 -4.62
N ARG A 72 -10.99 7.15 -5.58
CA ARG A 72 -10.64 8.17 -6.59
C ARG A 72 -11.45 8.05 -7.87
N ARG A 73 -12.49 7.20 -7.92
CA ARG A 73 -13.38 6.99 -9.05
C ARG A 73 -12.75 7.44 -10.38
N ALA A 74 -11.92 6.58 -10.98
CA ALA A 74 -11.80 6.63 -12.44
C ALA A 74 -13.24 6.60 -12.96
N ARG A 75 -13.58 7.45 -13.95
CA ARG A 75 -14.91 7.34 -14.57
C ARG A 75 -15.06 5.92 -15.07
N ASP A 76 -16.24 5.35 -14.96
CA ASP A 76 -16.52 3.97 -15.38
C ASP A 76 -16.05 3.70 -16.81
N GLU A 77 -16.23 4.66 -17.71
CA GLU A 77 -15.74 4.57 -19.08
C GLU A 77 -14.22 4.46 -19.17
N ALA A 78 -13.48 5.27 -18.40
CA ALA A 78 -12.02 5.22 -18.39
C ALA A 78 -11.53 3.86 -17.86
N LEU A 79 -12.12 3.37 -16.77
CA LEU A 79 -11.77 2.06 -16.21
C LEU A 79 -12.10 0.93 -17.19
N PHE A 80 -13.23 0.99 -17.87
CA PHE A 80 -13.61 0.04 -18.92
C PHE A 80 -12.60 0.04 -20.09
N HIS A 81 -12.14 1.21 -20.53
CA HIS A 81 -11.12 1.32 -21.56
C HIS A 81 -9.78 0.74 -21.09
N LEU A 82 -9.36 1.01 -19.86
CA LEU A 82 -8.14 0.44 -19.28
C LEU A 82 -8.17 -1.09 -19.26
N PHE A 83 -9.31 -1.70 -18.94
CA PHE A 83 -9.48 -3.16 -19.06
C PHE A 83 -9.32 -3.67 -20.50
N ASN A 84 -9.82 -2.93 -21.48
CA ASN A 84 -9.64 -3.31 -22.89
C ASN A 84 -8.16 -3.25 -23.31
N MET A 85 -7.47 -2.20 -22.88
CA MET A 85 -6.06 -1.97 -23.19
C MET A 85 -5.14 -2.98 -22.49
N ALA A 86 -5.50 -3.43 -21.29
CA ALA A 86 -4.74 -4.45 -20.56
C ALA A 86 -4.53 -5.74 -21.37
N GLY A 87 -5.50 -6.13 -22.21
CA GLY A 87 -5.41 -7.27 -23.11
C GLY A 87 -4.57 -7.06 -24.36
N LEU A 88 -4.11 -5.86 -24.65
CA LEU A 88 -3.24 -5.59 -25.81
C LEU A 88 -1.81 -6.05 -25.52
N LYS A 89 -1.04 -6.32 -26.59
CA LYS A 89 0.37 -6.73 -26.44
C LYS A 89 1.17 -5.67 -25.66
N GLY A 90 1.78 -6.09 -24.58
CA GLY A 90 2.53 -5.22 -23.68
C GLY A 90 1.65 -4.50 -22.63
N GLY A 91 0.32 -4.64 -22.70
CA GLY A 91 -0.61 -4.10 -21.71
C GLY A 91 -0.65 -4.89 -20.41
N GLY A 92 -1.32 -4.32 -19.42
CA GLY A 92 -1.60 -4.92 -18.12
C GLY A 92 -2.23 -3.89 -17.20
N LEU A 93 -2.99 -4.34 -16.20
CA LEU A 93 -3.72 -3.45 -15.31
C LEU A 93 -3.61 -3.90 -13.86
N LEU A 94 -2.92 -3.10 -13.04
CA LEU A 94 -2.94 -3.26 -11.60
C LEU A 94 -3.87 -2.21 -10.97
N LEU A 95 -4.82 -2.69 -10.17
CA LEU A 95 -5.76 -1.85 -9.44
C LEU A 95 -5.50 -1.98 -7.95
N THR A 96 -5.38 -0.88 -7.22
CA THR A 96 -5.38 -0.94 -5.74
C THR A 96 -6.69 -0.42 -5.18
N ALA A 97 -7.17 -1.04 -4.10
CA ALA A 97 -8.39 -0.62 -3.41
C ALA A 97 -8.43 -1.11 -1.95
N ARG A 98 -9.37 -0.59 -1.17
CA ARG A 98 -9.67 -1.08 0.18
C ARG A 98 -10.74 -2.16 0.16
N LYS A 99 -11.68 -2.09 -0.78
CA LYS A 99 -12.82 -2.99 -0.91
C LYS A 99 -12.66 -3.89 -2.13
N PRO A 100 -13.21 -5.11 -2.11
CA PRO A 100 -13.18 -5.99 -3.27
C PRO A 100 -13.99 -5.41 -4.46
N PRO A 101 -13.61 -5.75 -5.71
CA PRO A 101 -14.22 -5.20 -6.93
C PRO A 101 -15.73 -5.39 -7.03
N VAL A 102 -16.25 -6.46 -6.45
CA VAL A 102 -17.70 -6.72 -6.42
C VAL A 102 -18.49 -5.64 -5.65
N GLN A 103 -17.84 -4.89 -4.77
CA GLN A 103 -18.47 -3.80 -4.00
C GLN A 103 -18.28 -2.42 -4.67
N TRP A 104 -17.53 -2.33 -5.76
CA TRP A 104 -17.37 -1.05 -6.46
C TRP A 104 -18.63 -0.75 -7.26
N LYS A 105 -19.14 0.48 -7.10
CA LYS A 105 -20.35 0.91 -7.80
C LYS A 105 -20.02 1.22 -9.24
N THR A 106 -20.80 0.69 -10.17
CA THR A 106 -20.76 1.02 -11.60
C THR A 106 -22.15 0.84 -12.20
N ASP A 107 -22.49 1.72 -13.12
CA ASP A 107 -23.73 1.66 -13.91
C ASP A 107 -23.51 1.00 -15.27
N LEU A 108 -22.25 0.63 -15.62
CA LEU A 108 -21.90 -0.05 -16.86
C LEU A 108 -21.95 -1.58 -16.68
N PRO A 109 -22.89 -2.30 -17.32
CA PRO A 109 -23.01 -3.77 -17.18
C PRO A 109 -21.73 -4.51 -17.58
N ASP A 110 -21.07 -4.06 -18.68
CA ASP A 110 -19.83 -4.68 -19.17
C ASP A 110 -18.67 -4.51 -18.19
N LEU A 111 -18.55 -3.32 -17.58
CA LEU A 111 -17.56 -3.10 -16.51
C LEU A 111 -17.88 -3.97 -15.30
N ARG A 112 -19.15 -4.09 -14.90
CA ARG A 112 -19.57 -4.97 -13.80
C ARG A 112 -19.13 -6.41 -14.06
N SER A 113 -19.32 -6.92 -15.27
CA SER A 113 -18.90 -8.27 -15.65
C SER A 113 -17.38 -8.47 -15.49
N ARG A 114 -16.57 -7.50 -15.95
CA ARG A 114 -15.12 -7.53 -15.81
C ARG A 114 -14.67 -7.47 -14.35
N LEU A 115 -15.27 -6.59 -13.54
CA LEU A 115 -14.98 -6.49 -12.10
C LEU A 115 -15.31 -7.80 -11.35
N ASN A 116 -16.36 -8.50 -11.75
CA ASN A 116 -16.72 -9.79 -11.15
C ASN A 116 -15.75 -10.92 -11.54
N ALA A 117 -15.13 -10.84 -12.72
CA ALA A 117 -14.16 -11.82 -13.22
C ALA A 117 -12.70 -11.48 -12.83
N LEU A 118 -12.46 -10.29 -12.24
CA LEU A 118 -11.14 -9.80 -11.93
C LEU A 118 -10.45 -10.66 -10.86
N THR A 119 -9.21 -11.06 -11.14
CA THR A 119 -8.37 -11.73 -10.15
C THR A 119 -8.06 -10.78 -8.99
N VAL A 120 -8.25 -11.25 -7.77
CA VAL A 120 -8.07 -10.44 -6.55
C VAL A 120 -7.02 -11.09 -5.68
N THR A 121 -6.07 -10.31 -5.21
CA THR A 121 -5.16 -10.68 -4.11
C THR A 121 -5.36 -9.72 -2.94
N GLN A 122 -5.24 -10.25 -1.72
CA GLN A 122 -5.50 -9.47 -0.51
C GLN A 122 -4.24 -9.29 0.32
N LEU A 123 -4.00 -8.06 0.73
CA LEU A 123 -2.96 -7.68 1.66
C LEU A 123 -3.58 -7.46 3.04
N GLY A 124 -3.15 -8.24 4.03
CA GLY A 124 -3.57 -8.07 5.43
C GLY A 124 -2.94 -6.84 6.09
N ALA A 125 -3.45 -6.48 7.26
CA ALA A 125 -2.72 -5.54 8.12
C ALA A 125 -1.34 -6.15 8.50
N PRO A 126 -0.29 -5.33 8.65
CA PRO A 126 1.03 -5.83 9.05
C PRO A 126 0.96 -6.62 10.35
N ASP A 127 1.55 -7.81 10.36
CA ASP A 127 1.80 -8.54 11.60
C ASP A 127 2.97 -7.95 12.39
N ASP A 128 3.19 -8.40 13.62
CA ASP A 128 4.26 -7.88 14.48
C ASP A 128 5.64 -8.07 13.85
N ALA A 129 5.85 -9.18 13.12
CA ALA A 129 7.12 -9.47 12.48
C ALA A 129 7.41 -8.50 11.32
N LEU A 130 6.41 -8.20 10.51
CA LEU A 130 6.51 -7.22 9.41
C LEU A 130 6.64 -5.81 9.97
N LEU A 131 5.81 -5.44 10.95
CA LEU A 131 5.81 -4.11 11.56
C LEU A 131 7.16 -3.81 12.23
N ARG A 132 7.76 -4.81 12.90
CA ARG A 132 9.10 -4.72 13.45
C ARG A 132 10.14 -4.40 12.38
N LYS A 133 10.16 -5.14 11.29
CA LYS A 133 11.09 -4.91 10.17
C LYS A 133 10.91 -3.53 9.53
N VAL A 134 9.66 -3.04 9.48
CA VAL A 134 9.32 -1.69 9.00
C VAL A 134 9.89 -0.63 9.96
N LEU A 135 9.71 -0.77 11.27
CA LEU A 135 10.29 0.11 12.27
C LEU A 135 11.83 0.13 12.19
N GLU A 136 12.47 -1.05 12.11
CA GLU A 136 13.92 -1.18 11.94
C GLU A 136 14.42 -0.45 10.68
N LYS A 137 13.67 -0.55 9.56
CA LYS A 137 13.99 0.18 8.34
C LYS A 137 13.91 1.69 8.55
N PHE A 138 12.82 2.21 9.13
CA PHE A 138 12.62 3.64 9.33
C PHE A 138 13.61 4.25 10.33
N PHE A 139 13.96 3.55 11.38
CA PHE A 139 15.03 3.98 12.30
C PHE A 139 16.40 3.99 11.62
N ARG A 140 16.71 2.95 10.84
CA ARG A 140 17.97 2.88 10.10
C ARG A 140 18.12 3.99 9.05
N GLU A 141 17.03 4.36 8.36
CA GLU A 141 17.02 5.48 7.40
C GLU A 141 17.38 6.81 8.06
N ARG A 142 17.21 6.93 9.38
CA ARG A 142 17.59 8.06 10.23
C ARG A 142 18.90 7.86 10.99
N SER A 143 19.62 6.78 10.69
CA SER A 143 20.86 6.39 11.40
C SER A 143 20.65 6.11 12.89
N ILE A 144 19.44 5.77 13.32
CA ILE A 144 19.05 5.49 14.70
C ILE A 144 19.06 3.98 14.93
N ARG A 145 19.50 3.56 16.12
CA ARG A 145 19.49 2.17 16.58
C ARG A 145 18.96 2.10 18.01
N PRO A 146 17.65 2.09 18.20
CA PRO A 146 17.08 1.98 19.55
C PRO A 146 17.30 0.58 20.12
N GLY A 147 17.23 0.48 21.46
CA GLY A 147 17.27 -0.80 22.16
C GLY A 147 16.03 -1.66 21.89
N GLU A 148 16.13 -2.96 22.17
CA GLU A 148 15.06 -3.95 21.97
C GLU A 148 13.76 -3.58 22.70
N GLU A 149 13.88 -3.00 23.88
CA GLU A 149 12.74 -2.55 24.70
C GLU A 149 11.87 -1.49 24.03
N VAL A 150 12.47 -0.67 23.14
CA VAL A 150 11.73 0.34 22.34
C VAL A 150 10.84 -0.36 21.32
N TYR A 151 11.39 -1.31 20.55
CA TYR A 151 10.62 -2.08 19.57
C TYR A 151 9.45 -2.82 20.22
N GLN A 152 9.71 -3.52 21.34
CA GLN A 152 8.68 -4.25 22.08
C GLN A 152 7.58 -3.32 22.61
N TYR A 153 7.95 -2.12 23.04
CA TYR A 153 6.99 -1.11 23.50
C TYR A 153 6.13 -0.59 22.35
N LEU A 154 6.74 -0.21 21.22
CA LEU A 154 6.04 0.32 20.05
C LEU A 154 5.07 -0.71 19.46
N LEU A 155 5.51 -1.96 19.26
CA LEU A 155 4.67 -3.01 18.68
C LEU A 155 3.37 -3.29 19.47
N ARG A 156 3.33 -2.97 20.75
CA ARG A 156 2.16 -3.14 21.62
C ARG A 156 1.22 -1.92 21.63
N ARG A 157 1.68 -0.75 21.16
CA ARG A 157 0.99 0.52 21.36
C ARG A 157 0.61 1.22 20.07
N ILE A 158 1.37 1.06 19.01
CA ILE A 158 1.06 1.70 17.73
C ILE A 158 -0.01 0.93 16.96
N GLU A 159 -0.77 1.65 16.16
CA GLU A 159 -1.66 1.04 15.17
C GLU A 159 -0.86 0.14 14.22
N ARG A 160 -1.45 -1.01 13.83
CA ARG A 160 -0.84 -1.96 12.90
C ARG A 160 -0.92 -1.45 11.46
N SER A 161 -0.21 -0.37 11.20
CA SER A 161 -0.12 0.25 9.88
C SER A 161 1.28 0.80 9.60
N ILE A 162 1.67 0.80 8.32
CA ILE A 162 2.97 1.34 7.90
C ILE A 162 3.04 2.86 8.12
N PRO A 163 1.98 3.65 7.85
CA PRO A 163 1.96 5.07 8.19
C PRO A 163 2.15 5.35 9.68
N ALA A 164 1.50 4.60 10.56
CA ALA A 164 1.68 4.77 12.01
C ALA A 164 3.12 4.46 12.46
N ALA A 165 3.73 3.42 11.89
CA ALA A 165 5.15 3.12 12.15
C ALA A 165 6.08 4.24 11.68
N ARG A 166 5.81 4.84 10.52
CA ARG A 166 6.59 5.97 9.99
C ARG A 166 6.46 7.19 10.88
N GLU A 167 5.23 7.51 11.26
CA GLU A 167 4.91 8.68 12.07
C GLU A 167 5.51 8.59 13.47
N VAL A 168 5.41 7.46 14.14
CA VAL A 168 6.00 7.30 15.46
C VAL A 168 7.53 7.42 15.43
N VAL A 169 8.20 6.88 14.40
CA VAL A 169 9.65 7.02 14.24
C VAL A 169 10.03 8.48 14.00
N ARG A 170 9.29 9.22 13.18
CA ARG A 170 9.50 10.66 12.94
C ARG A 170 9.40 11.45 14.26
N ARG A 171 8.34 11.23 15.03
CA ARG A 171 8.11 11.92 16.31
C ARG A 171 9.18 11.58 17.36
N LEU A 172 9.64 10.34 17.39
CA LEU A 172 10.71 9.93 18.30
C LEU A 172 12.05 10.56 17.93
N ASP A 173 12.34 10.70 16.65
CA ASP A 173 13.53 11.36 16.13
C ASP A 173 13.53 12.85 16.53
N GLU A 174 12.43 13.57 16.25
CA GLU A 174 12.26 14.96 16.62
C GLU A 174 12.38 15.18 18.15
N ALA A 175 11.70 14.36 18.95
CA ALA A 175 11.77 14.48 20.41
C ALA A 175 13.16 14.14 20.97
N ALA A 176 13.90 13.21 20.33
CA ALA A 176 15.26 12.90 20.72
C ALA A 176 16.22 14.07 20.46
N ASP A 177 16.06 14.72 19.30
CA ASP A 177 16.85 15.91 18.91
C ASP A 177 16.54 17.10 19.83
N GLU A 178 15.26 17.41 20.06
CA GLU A 178 14.83 18.51 20.95
C GLU A 178 15.36 18.35 22.37
N GLN A 179 15.34 17.12 22.90
CA GLN A 179 15.76 16.83 24.27
C GLN A 179 17.24 16.42 24.37
N GLN A 180 17.97 16.39 23.24
CA GLN A 180 19.37 16.01 23.16
C GLN A 180 19.67 14.67 23.88
N ARG A 181 18.78 13.69 23.72
CA ARG A 181 18.91 12.37 24.33
C ARG A 181 18.61 11.24 23.35
N GLY A 182 19.18 10.06 23.62
CA GLY A 182 18.93 8.87 22.82
C GLY A 182 17.49 8.36 22.93
N ILE A 183 17.01 7.66 21.87
CA ILE A 183 15.69 7.03 21.89
C ILE A 183 15.69 5.86 22.89
N SER A 184 14.85 5.98 23.90
CA SER A 184 14.64 5.01 24.95
C SER A 184 13.16 4.67 25.10
N ARG A 185 12.84 3.61 25.86
CA ARG A 185 11.45 3.30 26.19
C ARG A 185 10.74 4.43 26.94
N VAL A 186 11.47 5.22 27.74
CA VAL A 186 10.91 6.38 28.46
C VAL A 186 10.47 7.44 27.45
N LEU A 187 11.36 7.81 26.51
CA LEU A 187 11.01 8.75 25.44
C LEU A 187 9.85 8.25 24.59
N ALA A 188 9.85 6.96 24.25
CA ALA A 188 8.75 6.36 23.47
C ALA A 188 7.40 6.44 24.20
N ARG A 189 7.41 6.31 25.52
CA ARG A 189 6.22 6.49 26.34
C ARG A 189 5.75 7.95 26.33
N GLU A 190 6.65 8.90 26.57
CA GLU A 190 6.32 10.34 26.59
C GLU A 190 5.71 10.78 25.25
N VAL A 191 6.30 10.35 24.14
CA VAL A 191 5.83 10.67 22.78
C VAL A 191 4.45 10.08 22.48
N LEU A 192 4.16 8.85 22.93
CA LEU A 192 2.88 8.21 22.69
C LEU A 192 1.80 8.69 23.67
N ASP A 193 2.12 8.88 24.95
CA ASP A 193 1.15 9.34 25.97
C ASP A 193 0.77 10.81 25.74
N GLY A 194 1.70 11.69 25.32
CA GLY A 194 1.41 13.07 24.92
C GLY A 194 0.50 13.19 23.68
N THR A 195 0.19 12.10 22.98
CA THR A 195 -0.83 12.09 21.90
C THR A 195 -2.23 11.85 22.45
N LEU A 196 -2.36 11.23 23.61
CA LEU A 196 -3.67 11.02 24.25
C LEU A 196 -4.22 12.32 24.85
N GLU A 197 -3.37 13.25 25.24
CA GLU A 197 -3.78 14.56 25.79
C GLU A 197 -4.24 15.57 24.71
N LEU A 198 -3.99 15.30 23.41
CA LEU A 198 -4.38 16.19 22.29
C LEU A 198 -5.73 15.82 21.65
N PHE A 199 -6.40 14.75 22.13
CA PHE A 199 -7.69 14.28 21.60
C PHE A 199 -8.81 14.22 22.67
N GLU A 200 -8.63 14.80 23.84
CA GLU A 200 -9.69 15.15 24.79
C GLU A 200 -10.06 16.65 24.64
#